data_2af243581bab1cc1bb849a24c34f0bc3
#
_entry.id   2af243581bab1cc1bb849a24c34f0bc3
#
_cell.length_a   1.000
_cell.length_b   1.000
_cell.length_c   1.000
_cell.angle_alpha   90.00
_cell.angle_beta   90.00
_cell.angle_gamma   90.00
#
_symmetry.space_group_name_H-M   'P 1'
#
loop_
_entity.id
_entity.type
_entity.pdbx_description
1 polymer ?
#
loop_
_entity_poly.entity_id
_entity_poly.type
_entity_poly.pdbx_seq_one_letter_code
_entity_poly.pdbx_strand_id
1 'polypeptide(L)'
;MIDFTDLQSIDHDGSHLTTEQVNTIEAYIRQLLRALDLAHWRVYVAKDLPPNDCRAMIEPVDGRRVAMLYLSADWWTRDDADTKRIDITHELLHLAHHDTEAGVRRWLTDSGDIAEYVKHIVMGEFKTNLERMVDSLSYVIAPFMPPWHTPEPTHTQQG
;
A
#
# COMPACT_ATOMS: atom_id res chain seq x y z
N MET A 1 22.08 -15.86 6.67
CA MET A 1 21.62 -15.56 5.29
C MET A 1 20.29 -16.26 5.13
N ILE A 2 19.17 -15.55 5.22
CA ILE A 2 17.83 -16.14 5.06
C ILE A 2 17.61 -16.28 3.56
N ASP A 3 17.46 -17.53 3.12
CA ASP A 3 17.21 -17.87 1.71
C ASP A 3 15.77 -17.50 1.39
N PHE A 4 15.57 -16.51 0.51
CA PHE A 4 14.26 -16.03 0.09
C PHE A 4 13.56 -16.95 -0.93
N THR A 5 14.16 -18.09 -1.27
CA THR A 5 13.60 -19.07 -2.20
C THR A 5 12.47 -19.89 -1.56
N ASP A 6 12.41 -19.97 -0.23
CA ASP A 6 11.38 -20.74 0.50
C ASP A 6 10.04 -20.02 0.70
N LEU A 7 9.90 -18.77 0.21
CA LEU A 7 8.64 -18.02 0.32
C LEU A 7 7.58 -18.44 -0.73
N GLN A 8 7.89 -19.39 -1.61
CA GLN A 8 6.97 -19.81 -2.69
C GLN A 8 5.99 -20.92 -2.31
N SER A 9 6.01 -21.44 -1.08
CA SER A 9 5.14 -22.56 -0.67
C SER A 9 4.43 -22.35 0.67
N ILE A 10 4.11 -21.12 1.04
CA ILE A 10 3.24 -20.91 2.19
C ILE A 10 1.81 -21.02 1.67
N ASP A 11 1.20 -22.20 1.84
CA ASP A 11 -0.25 -22.38 1.71
C ASP A 11 -0.94 -21.27 2.53
N HIS A 12 -1.76 -20.48 1.83
CA HIS A 12 -2.51 -19.37 2.42
C HIS A 12 -3.67 -19.87 3.29
N ASP A 13 -3.37 -20.66 4.30
CA ASP A 13 -4.35 -21.06 5.30
C ASP A 13 -4.70 -19.83 6.14
N GLY A 14 -5.87 -19.27 5.88
CA GLY A 14 -6.39 -18.07 6.56
C GLY A 14 -6.33 -16.75 5.78
N SER A 15 -5.72 -16.69 4.59
CA SER A 15 -5.78 -15.49 3.75
C SER A 15 -7.13 -15.39 3.03
N HIS A 16 -7.72 -14.19 3.04
CA HIS A 16 -8.93 -13.88 2.26
C HIS A 16 -8.68 -13.73 0.75
N LEU A 17 -7.41 -13.71 0.32
CA LEU A 17 -6.98 -13.65 -1.07
C LEU A 17 -6.27 -14.95 -1.47
N THR A 18 -6.52 -15.42 -2.68
CA THR A 18 -5.78 -16.57 -3.25
C THR A 18 -4.37 -16.14 -3.66
N THR A 19 -3.46 -17.09 -3.81
CA THR A 19 -2.10 -16.86 -4.31
C THR A 19 -2.12 -16.17 -5.68
N GLU A 20 -3.03 -16.56 -6.57
CA GLU A 20 -3.17 -15.95 -7.90
C GLU A 20 -3.61 -14.48 -7.80
N GLN A 21 -4.55 -14.17 -6.91
CA GLN A 21 -4.99 -12.80 -6.64
C GLN A 21 -3.84 -11.95 -6.09
N VAL A 22 -3.11 -12.46 -5.11
CA VAL A 22 -1.92 -11.79 -4.56
C VAL A 22 -0.91 -11.50 -5.66
N ASN A 23 -0.54 -12.48 -6.47
CA ASN A 23 0.41 -12.32 -7.56
C ASN A 23 -0.05 -11.27 -8.58
N THR A 24 -1.35 -11.24 -8.88
CA THR A 24 -1.95 -10.25 -9.78
C THR A 24 -1.84 -8.84 -9.22
N ILE A 25 -2.20 -8.65 -7.94
CA ILE A 25 -2.11 -7.37 -7.25
C ILE A 25 -0.66 -6.89 -7.20
N GLU A 26 0.28 -7.74 -6.82
CA GLU A 26 1.70 -7.38 -6.75
C GLU A 26 2.30 -7.06 -8.12
N ALA A 27 1.88 -7.75 -9.17
CA ALA A 27 2.29 -7.44 -10.54
C ALA A 27 1.80 -6.05 -10.97
N TYR A 28 0.58 -5.70 -10.60
CA TYR A 28 0.01 -4.38 -10.85
C TYR A 28 0.71 -3.28 -10.03
N ILE A 29 0.94 -3.52 -8.75
CA ILE A 29 1.70 -2.60 -7.89
C ILE A 29 3.07 -2.27 -8.51
N ARG A 30 3.79 -3.26 -9.02
CA ARG A 30 5.08 -3.02 -9.68
C ARG A 30 4.97 -2.10 -10.90
N GLN A 31 3.86 -2.15 -11.64
CA GLN A 31 3.62 -1.22 -12.75
C GLN A 31 3.39 0.21 -12.24
N LEU A 32 2.56 0.36 -11.20
CA LEU A 32 2.28 1.66 -10.59
C LEU A 32 3.54 2.28 -9.95
N LEU A 33 4.35 1.49 -9.25
CA LEU A 33 5.60 1.96 -8.64
C LEU A 33 6.55 2.54 -9.70
N ARG A 34 6.62 1.94 -10.89
CA ARG A 34 7.41 2.49 -12.00
C ARG A 34 6.81 3.79 -12.54
N ALA A 35 5.49 3.84 -12.71
CA ALA A 35 4.80 5.01 -13.22
C ALA A 35 4.88 6.22 -12.27
N LEU A 36 4.96 5.96 -10.96
CA LEU A 36 5.08 6.96 -9.90
C LEU A 36 6.54 7.31 -9.52
N ASP A 37 7.53 6.77 -10.22
CA ASP A 37 8.97 6.92 -9.87
C ASP A 37 9.32 6.37 -8.47
N LEU A 38 8.58 5.36 -8.02
CA LEU A 38 8.75 4.69 -6.74
C LEU A 38 9.36 3.28 -6.89
N ALA A 39 10.03 2.98 -8.02
CA ALA A 39 10.59 1.66 -8.32
C ALA A 39 11.66 1.17 -7.32
N HIS A 40 12.15 2.05 -6.46
CA HIS A 40 13.04 1.72 -5.35
C HIS A 40 12.33 1.10 -4.13
N TRP A 41 10.98 1.09 -4.11
CA TRP A 41 10.18 0.39 -3.12
C TRP A 41 9.84 -1.04 -3.57
N ARG A 42 9.69 -1.93 -2.59
CA ARG A 42 9.11 -3.27 -2.75
C ARG A 42 7.86 -3.35 -1.89
N VAL A 43 6.73 -3.62 -2.51
CA VAL A 43 5.44 -3.73 -1.80
C VAL A 43 4.94 -5.16 -1.96
N TYR A 44 4.56 -5.76 -0.84
CA TYR A 44 3.98 -7.09 -0.74
C TYR A 44 2.56 -6.98 -0.21
N VAL A 45 1.68 -7.85 -0.69
CA VAL A 45 0.31 -7.94 -0.16
C VAL A 45 0.34 -8.73 1.14
N ALA A 46 -0.21 -8.13 2.20
CA ALA A 46 -0.32 -8.77 3.51
C ALA A 46 -1.41 -9.86 3.51
N LYS A 47 -1.22 -10.89 4.32
CA LYS A 47 -2.22 -11.94 4.53
C LYS A 47 -3.36 -11.49 5.42
N ASP A 48 -3.04 -10.62 6.37
CA ASP A 48 -3.97 -10.12 7.37
C ASP A 48 -4.87 -9.03 6.78
N LEU A 49 -6.03 -8.86 7.38
CA LEU A 49 -6.91 -7.75 7.07
C LEU A 49 -6.34 -6.43 7.60
N PRO A 50 -6.67 -5.29 6.95
CA PRO A 50 -6.27 -4.00 7.48
C PRO A 50 -6.91 -3.75 8.85
N PRO A 51 -6.22 -3.05 9.75
CA PRO A 51 -6.83 -2.63 11.00
C PRO A 51 -7.95 -1.62 10.75
N ASN A 52 -8.89 -1.52 11.70
CA ASN A 52 -9.94 -0.49 11.74
C ASN A 52 -10.89 -0.48 10.53
N ASP A 53 -11.15 -1.63 9.92
CA ASP A 53 -12.10 -1.80 8.81
C ASP A 53 -11.85 -0.86 7.60
N CYS A 54 -10.62 -0.36 7.44
CA CYS A 54 -10.27 0.42 6.24
C CYS A 54 -10.24 -0.47 4.99
N ARG A 55 -10.40 0.14 3.82
CA ARG A 55 -10.44 -0.60 2.53
C ARG A 55 -9.07 -1.10 2.13
N ALA A 56 -8.10 -0.24 2.25
CA ALA A 56 -6.69 -0.53 2.01
C ALA A 56 -5.84 0.24 3.02
N MET A 57 -4.64 -0.22 3.27
CA MET A 57 -3.65 0.46 4.09
C MET A 57 -2.26 -0.02 3.70
N ILE A 58 -1.32 0.90 3.57
CA ILE A 58 0.08 0.56 3.37
C ILE A 58 0.90 0.86 4.62
N GLU A 59 1.76 -0.07 5.00
CA GLU A 59 2.63 0.05 6.16
C GLU A 59 4.09 -0.13 5.73
N PRO A 60 4.88 0.96 5.71
CA PRO A 60 6.31 0.88 5.45
C PRO A 60 7.03 0.14 6.59
N VAL A 61 7.99 -0.71 6.24
CA VAL A 61 8.87 -1.37 7.21
C VAL A 61 10.03 -0.42 7.54
N ASP A 62 10.16 -0.10 8.83
CA ASP A 62 11.17 0.84 9.32
C ASP A 62 12.59 0.50 8.83
N GLY A 63 13.29 1.53 8.37
CA GLY A 63 14.66 1.44 7.88
C GLY A 63 14.85 0.66 6.58
N ARG A 64 13.76 0.32 5.89
CA ARG A 64 13.79 -0.42 4.61
C ARG A 64 12.89 0.24 3.57
N ARG A 65 13.20 0.02 2.28
CA ARG A 65 12.32 0.37 1.18
C ARG A 65 11.37 -0.80 0.84
N VAL A 66 10.72 -1.30 1.88
CA VAL A 66 9.75 -2.39 1.82
C VAL A 66 8.48 -1.94 2.53
N ALA A 67 7.33 -2.29 1.99
CA ALA A 67 6.04 -2.01 2.62
C ALA A 67 5.09 -3.20 2.47
N MET A 68 4.14 -3.30 3.39
CA MET A 68 3.04 -4.26 3.35
C MET A 68 1.76 -3.53 2.97
N LEU A 69 1.04 -4.04 1.96
CA LEU A 69 -0.27 -3.54 1.58
C LEU A 69 -1.34 -4.48 2.13
N TYR A 70 -2.19 -3.95 2.98
CA TYR A 70 -3.37 -4.62 3.54
C TYR A 70 -4.59 -4.24 2.72
N LEU A 71 -5.45 -5.21 2.42
CA LEU A 71 -6.68 -5.02 1.66
C LEU A 71 -7.86 -5.61 2.41
N SER A 72 -9.04 -4.98 2.33
CA SER A 72 -10.26 -5.51 2.96
C SER A 72 -10.68 -6.83 2.33
N ALA A 73 -11.45 -7.64 3.07
CA ALA A 73 -11.87 -8.98 2.64
C ALA A 73 -12.63 -8.98 1.32
N ASP A 74 -13.37 -7.93 1.05
CA ASP A 74 -14.22 -7.77 -0.13
C ASP A 74 -13.59 -6.92 -1.24
N TRP A 75 -12.35 -6.41 -1.05
CA TRP A 75 -11.69 -5.51 -1.99
C TRP A 75 -11.59 -6.12 -3.40
N TRP A 76 -11.29 -7.42 -3.49
CA TRP A 76 -11.16 -8.09 -4.79
C TRP A 76 -12.48 -8.16 -5.56
N THR A 77 -13.58 -8.41 -4.88
CA THR A 77 -14.89 -8.71 -5.50
C THR A 77 -15.79 -7.50 -5.63
N ARG A 78 -15.72 -6.56 -4.69
CA ARG A 78 -16.66 -5.44 -4.59
C ARG A 78 -16.33 -4.28 -5.51
N ASP A 79 -15.05 -3.98 -5.64
CA ASP A 79 -14.63 -2.75 -6.30
C ASP A 79 -14.43 -2.94 -7.81
N ASP A 80 -14.83 -1.92 -8.59
CA ASP A 80 -14.54 -1.86 -10.00
C ASP A 80 -13.06 -1.53 -10.28
N ALA A 81 -12.65 -1.64 -11.55
CA ALA A 81 -11.27 -1.44 -11.97
C ALA A 81 -10.73 -0.03 -11.65
N ASP A 82 -11.57 1.00 -11.79
CA ASP A 82 -11.16 2.39 -11.52
C ASP A 82 -10.98 2.64 -10.03
N THR A 83 -11.89 2.14 -9.22
CA THR A 83 -11.81 2.21 -7.76
C THR A 83 -10.55 1.49 -7.24
N LYS A 84 -10.27 0.27 -7.72
CA LYS A 84 -9.04 -0.45 -7.39
C LYS A 84 -7.78 0.31 -7.74
N ARG A 85 -7.77 0.95 -8.92
CA ARG A 85 -6.65 1.79 -9.36
C ARG A 85 -6.47 2.99 -8.44
N ILE A 86 -7.55 3.67 -8.06
CA ILE A 86 -7.51 4.81 -7.14
C ILE A 86 -6.98 4.37 -5.77
N ASP A 87 -7.53 3.30 -5.19
CA ASP A 87 -7.13 2.80 -3.88
C ASP A 87 -5.63 2.48 -3.83
N ILE A 88 -5.13 1.69 -4.79
CA ILE A 88 -3.70 1.34 -4.77
C ILE A 88 -2.83 2.56 -5.05
N THR A 89 -3.25 3.46 -5.94
CA THR A 89 -2.51 4.71 -6.19
C THR A 89 -2.43 5.56 -4.91
N HIS A 90 -3.54 5.68 -4.16
CA HIS A 90 -3.59 6.36 -2.88
C HIS A 90 -2.56 5.78 -1.91
N GLU A 91 -2.57 4.49 -1.71
CA GLU A 91 -1.63 3.83 -0.78
C GLU A 91 -0.17 4.03 -1.21
N LEU A 92 0.13 3.93 -2.51
CA LEU A 92 1.49 4.15 -2.99
C LEU A 92 1.95 5.61 -2.85
N LEU A 93 1.05 6.58 -2.89
CA LEU A 93 1.39 7.98 -2.64
C LEU A 93 1.85 8.23 -1.19
N HIS A 94 1.40 7.44 -0.22
CA HIS A 94 1.96 7.50 1.14
C HIS A 94 3.44 7.14 1.15
N LEU A 95 3.90 6.21 0.29
CA LEU A 95 5.33 5.89 0.16
C LEU A 95 6.13 7.06 -0.41
N ALA A 96 5.55 7.85 -1.31
CA ALA A 96 6.20 9.06 -1.83
C ALA A 96 6.47 10.11 -0.73
N HIS A 97 5.63 10.14 0.30
CA HIS A 97 5.73 11.07 1.42
C HIS A 97 6.38 10.49 2.67
N HIS A 98 6.75 9.21 2.65
CA HIS A 98 7.29 8.50 3.82
C HIS A 98 8.51 9.21 4.45
N ASP A 99 9.46 9.66 3.63
CA ASP A 99 10.66 10.34 4.15
C ASP A 99 10.32 11.70 4.78
N THR A 100 9.33 12.41 4.24
CA THR A 100 8.85 13.67 4.79
C THR A 100 8.17 13.43 6.15
N GLU A 101 7.30 12.46 6.26
CA GLU A 101 6.66 12.08 7.52
C GLU A 101 7.70 11.65 8.57
N ALA A 102 8.64 10.81 8.19
CA ALA A 102 9.73 10.37 9.07
C ALA A 102 10.61 11.53 9.52
N GLY A 103 10.85 12.50 8.64
CA GLY A 103 11.59 13.74 8.95
C GLY A 103 10.88 14.59 10.00
N VAL A 104 9.58 14.84 9.81
CA VAL A 104 8.75 15.59 10.78
C VAL A 104 8.72 14.88 12.12
N ARG A 105 8.50 13.57 12.13
CA ARG A 105 8.49 12.76 13.35
C ARG A 105 9.81 12.85 14.10
N ARG A 106 10.94 12.71 13.41
CA ARG A 106 12.28 12.82 13.99
C ARG A 106 12.52 14.20 14.58
N TRP A 107 12.20 15.26 13.82
CA TRP A 107 12.33 16.63 14.30
C TRP A 107 11.55 16.87 15.60
N LEU A 108 10.30 16.41 15.66
CA LEU A 108 9.48 16.52 16.87
C LEU A 108 10.07 15.73 18.05
N THR A 109 10.61 14.52 17.78
CA THR A 109 11.23 13.69 18.82
C THR A 109 12.49 14.32 19.40
N ASP A 110 13.34 14.88 18.52
CA ASP A 110 14.62 15.46 18.90
C ASP A 110 14.47 16.86 19.54
N SER A 111 13.30 17.49 19.39
CA SER A 111 12.97 18.80 19.98
C SER A 111 12.60 18.65 21.45
N GLY A 112 13.61 18.58 22.33
CA GLY A 112 13.43 18.35 23.75
C GLY A 112 12.60 19.40 24.49
N ASP A 113 12.57 20.64 23.98
CA ASP A 113 11.88 21.78 24.62
C ASP A 113 10.39 21.87 24.27
N ILE A 114 9.90 21.03 23.32
CA ILE A 114 8.49 21.03 22.93
C ILE A 114 7.71 20.07 23.82
N ALA A 115 6.65 20.58 24.46
CA ALA A 115 5.78 19.76 25.30
C ALA A 115 5.13 18.61 24.47
N GLU A 116 5.01 17.42 25.05
CA GLU A 116 4.52 16.22 24.39
C GLU A 116 3.12 16.40 23.78
N TYR A 117 2.22 17.14 24.44
CA TYR A 117 0.90 17.41 23.89
C TYR A 117 0.95 18.26 22.59
N VAL A 118 1.93 19.18 22.47
CA VAL A 118 2.13 19.99 21.26
C VAL A 118 2.67 19.10 20.14
N LYS A 119 3.62 18.22 20.42
CA LYS A 119 4.12 17.24 19.45
C LYS A 119 2.98 16.39 18.90
N HIS A 120 2.09 15.93 19.77
CA HIS A 120 0.93 15.14 19.39
C HIS A 120 -0.04 15.91 18.48
N ILE A 121 -0.32 17.17 18.82
CA ILE A 121 -1.19 18.04 17.97
C ILE A 121 -0.54 18.27 16.60
N VAL A 122 0.73 18.67 16.57
CA VAL A 122 1.43 18.94 15.31
C VAL A 122 1.47 17.71 14.42
N MET A 123 1.77 16.54 14.98
CA MET A 123 1.82 15.29 14.21
C MET A 123 0.41 14.88 13.72
N GLY A 124 -0.61 15.09 14.54
CA GLY A 124 -2.01 14.84 14.15
C GLY A 124 -2.47 15.72 12.99
N GLU A 125 -2.20 17.03 13.06
CA GLU A 125 -2.50 17.97 11.98
C GLU A 125 -1.71 17.65 10.71
N PHE A 126 -0.43 17.33 10.83
CA PHE A 126 0.39 16.93 9.70
C PHE A 126 -0.19 15.70 8.99
N LYS A 127 -0.52 14.64 9.73
CA LYS A 127 -1.13 13.43 9.17
C LYS A 127 -2.47 13.71 8.50
N THR A 128 -3.34 14.51 9.13
CA THR A 128 -4.64 14.88 8.57
C THR A 128 -4.49 15.64 7.24
N ASN A 129 -3.54 16.56 7.16
CA ASN A 129 -3.29 17.31 5.94
C ASN A 129 -2.63 16.45 4.86
N LEU A 130 -1.73 15.55 5.24
CA LEU A 130 -1.13 14.58 4.33
C LEU A 130 -2.21 13.67 3.72
N GLU A 131 -3.12 13.14 4.52
CA GLU A 131 -4.22 12.28 4.09
C GLU A 131 -5.11 13.01 3.05
N ARG A 132 -5.54 14.24 3.35
CA ARG A 132 -6.33 15.05 2.41
C ARG A 132 -5.61 15.31 1.09
N MET A 133 -4.30 15.52 1.15
CA MET A 133 -3.48 15.75 -0.04
C MET A 133 -3.39 14.46 -0.87
N VAL A 134 -3.11 13.32 -0.23
CA VAL A 134 -3.01 12.02 -0.90
C VAL A 134 -4.34 11.64 -1.51
N ASP A 135 -5.46 11.83 -0.81
CA ASP A 135 -6.81 11.65 -1.34
C ASP A 135 -7.00 12.44 -2.64
N SER A 136 -6.76 13.74 -2.60
CA SER A 136 -6.95 14.61 -3.76
C SER A 136 -6.05 14.22 -4.92
N LEU A 137 -4.78 13.89 -4.65
CA LEU A 137 -3.81 13.49 -5.67
C LEU A 137 -4.16 12.14 -6.29
N SER A 138 -4.64 11.18 -5.51
CA SER A 138 -5.00 9.85 -6.03
C SER A 138 -6.09 9.94 -7.10
N TYR A 139 -7.12 10.76 -6.90
CA TYR A 139 -8.17 11.00 -7.89
C TYR A 139 -7.66 11.69 -9.17
N VAL A 140 -6.69 12.60 -9.04
CA VAL A 140 -6.14 13.32 -10.18
C VAL A 140 -5.14 12.46 -10.95
N ILE A 141 -4.34 11.67 -10.26
CA ILE A 141 -3.23 10.90 -10.83
C ILE A 141 -3.69 9.54 -11.37
N ALA A 142 -4.60 8.84 -10.67
CA ALA A 142 -5.02 7.50 -11.04
C ALA A 142 -5.52 7.36 -12.49
N PRO A 143 -6.24 8.32 -13.10
CA PRO A 143 -6.63 8.21 -14.51
C PRO A 143 -5.45 8.09 -15.48
N PHE A 144 -4.27 8.57 -15.13
CA PHE A 144 -3.05 8.51 -15.93
C PHE A 144 -2.17 7.29 -15.62
N MET A 145 -2.53 6.51 -14.59
CA MET A 145 -1.83 5.29 -14.22
C MET A 145 -2.25 4.12 -15.11
N PRO A 146 -1.41 3.09 -15.23
CA PRO A 146 -1.79 1.84 -15.90
C PRO A 146 -3.16 1.36 -15.43
N PRO A 147 -4.04 0.93 -16.33
CA PRO A 147 -5.36 0.43 -15.94
C PRO A 147 -5.25 -0.90 -15.19
N TRP A 148 -6.16 -1.11 -14.23
CA TRP A 148 -6.32 -2.41 -13.61
C TRP A 148 -6.93 -3.40 -14.61
N HIS A 149 -6.33 -4.56 -14.75
CA HIS A 149 -6.90 -5.68 -15.53
C HIS A 149 -7.06 -6.88 -14.61
N THR A 150 -8.30 -7.30 -14.39
CA THR A 150 -8.54 -8.60 -13.77
C THR A 150 -8.11 -9.68 -14.77
N PRO A 151 -7.24 -10.63 -14.40
CA PRO A 151 -6.91 -11.74 -15.29
C PRO A 151 -8.20 -12.48 -15.66
N GLU A 152 -8.38 -12.76 -16.95
CA GLU A 152 -9.44 -13.67 -17.35
C GLU A 152 -9.18 -15.06 -16.72
N PRO A 153 -10.23 -15.70 -16.19
CA PRO A 153 -10.09 -17.06 -15.66
C PRO A 153 -9.50 -17.93 -16.77
N THR A 154 -8.34 -18.50 -16.51
CA THR A 154 -7.73 -19.48 -17.42
C THR A 154 -8.69 -20.65 -17.54
N HIS A 155 -9.46 -20.69 -18.63
CA HIS A 155 -10.21 -21.87 -19.00
C HIS A 155 -9.19 -22.98 -19.25
N THR A 156 -8.95 -23.81 -18.24
CA THR A 156 -8.24 -25.08 -18.41
C THR A 156 -9.03 -25.87 -19.45
N GLN A 157 -8.59 -25.86 -20.69
CA GLN A 157 -9.11 -26.76 -21.69
C GLN A 157 -8.83 -28.18 -21.20
N GLN A 158 -9.87 -28.80 -20.65
CA GLN A 158 -9.88 -30.23 -20.43
C GLN A 158 -9.93 -30.87 -21.82
N GLY A 159 -8.76 -31.33 -22.28
CA GLY A 159 -8.61 -32.23 -23.40
C GLY A 159 -8.57 -33.65 -22.93
#